data_324e2bab2e4fd40058341aa50235d342
#
_entry.id   324e2bab2e4fd40058341aa50235d342
#
_cell.length_a   1.000
_cell.length_b   1.000
_cell.length_c   1.000
_cell.angle_alpha   90.00
_cell.angle_beta   90.00
_cell.angle_gamma   90.00
#
_symmetry.space_group_name_H-M   'P 1'
#
loop_
_entity.id
_entity.type
_entity.pdbx_description
1 polymer ?
#
loop_
_entity_poly.entity_id
_entity_poly.type
_entity_poly.pdbx_seq_one_letter_code
_entity_poly.pdbx_strand_id
1 'polypeptide(L)'
;EVLIHSLDKADQDFSRELLADVTPEQLYESALTVMMRLVFLFCAEERELIPSKPFPVYEQNYSVCTISRQLRELADQHGEELLERRYDAWQRLLAAFRAVYGGLQHNDIHIPAYGGSLFNPDRFPFLEGRKAGTTWRLEKASPLPVNNRTVLHLLEALQLLQIKVPGGGPAEARRVSFRALDIEQIGHVYEGMLDHTAKRATEPYLGLAGTRDKEPEIKLADLEKQQSRGDAEFLKYLKEETGKSESALKKLLKLEIEGLEASRFRTAANSDESLWKRIRPLAGLVRLDNFGYPVVIPQGSVFVTSGTDRRSSGTHYTPRSLTEPIVQYTLEPLVYVGPAEGLPKSDWKLKSAKELLALKICDMACGSGAFLVQATRYMAERLLEAWELARQANP
;
A
#
# COMPACT_ATOMS: atom_id res chain seq x y z
N GLU A 1 -1.00 0.12 -7.44
CA GLU A 1 -1.13 0.26 -8.90
C GLU A 1 0.20 0.68 -9.53
N VAL A 2 0.82 1.80 -9.13
CA VAL A 2 2.08 2.35 -9.69
C VAL A 2 3.22 1.33 -9.71
N LEU A 3 3.45 0.62 -8.60
CA LEU A 3 4.50 -0.42 -8.52
C LEU A 3 4.19 -1.59 -9.47
N ILE A 4 2.96 -2.07 -9.50
CA ILE A 4 2.54 -3.17 -10.37
C ILE A 4 2.74 -2.79 -11.83
N HIS A 5 2.33 -1.57 -12.21
CA HIS A 5 2.54 -1.06 -13.57
C HIS A 5 4.03 -0.98 -13.92
N SER A 6 4.87 -0.50 -13.01
CA SER A 6 6.32 -0.42 -13.24
C SER A 6 6.97 -1.79 -13.39
N LEU A 7 6.55 -2.78 -12.59
CA LEU A 7 7.04 -4.16 -12.69
C LEU A 7 6.55 -4.84 -13.97
N ASP A 8 5.28 -4.66 -14.36
CA ASP A 8 4.73 -5.23 -15.59
C ASP A 8 5.39 -4.61 -16.83
N LYS A 9 5.67 -3.31 -16.82
CA LYS A 9 6.41 -2.64 -17.89
C LYS A 9 7.85 -3.15 -18.00
N ALA A 10 8.54 -3.29 -16.88
CA ALA A 10 9.87 -3.90 -16.87
C ALA A 10 9.84 -5.33 -17.44
N ASP A 11 8.84 -6.14 -17.09
CA ASP A 11 8.66 -7.48 -17.63
C ASP A 11 8.40 -7.47 -19.15
N GLN A 12 7.63 -6.50 -19.65
CA GLN A 12 7.41 -6.32 -21.09
C GLN A 12 8.72 -5.98 -21.82
N ASP A 13 9.52 -5.07 -21.28
CA ASP A 13 10.80 -4.66 -21.85
C ASP A 13 11.81 -5.82 -21.89
N PHE A 14 11.67 -6.83 -21.03
CA PHE A 14 12.44 -8.08 -21.01
C PHE A 14 11.66 -9.27 -21.60
N SER A 15 10.82 -9.05 -22.59
CA SER A 15 10.08 -10.09 -23.33
C SER A 15 9.23 -11.01 -22.44
N ARG A 16 8.77 -10.51 -21.28
CA ARG A 16 7.97 -11.21 -20.26
C ARG A 16 8.69 -12.41 -19.62
N GLU A 17 9.99 -12.36 -19.52
CA GLU A 17 10.79 -13.42 -18.90
C GLU A 17 10.98 -13.23 -17.39
N LEU A 18 10.92 -11.96 -16.90
CA LEU A 18 11.21 -11.63 -15.50
C LEU A 18 10.12 -12.13 -14.53
N LEU A 19 8.87 -12.10 -14.95
CA LEU A 19 7.70 -12.46 -14.14
C LEU A 19 6.94 -13.66 -14.72
N ALA A 20 7.59 -14.53 -15.51
CA ALA A 20 6.96 -15.66 -16.19
C ALA A 20 6.23 -16.60 -15.23
N ASP A 21 6.80 -16.82 -14.04
CA ASP A 21 6.26 -17.72 -13.01
C ASP A 21 5.44 -16.97 -11.94
N VAL A 22 5.17 -15.65 -12.13
CA VAL A 22 4.47 -14.81 -11.15
C VAL A 22 3.03 -14.57 -11.59
N THR A 23 2.07 -14.99 -10.77
CA THR A 23 0.67 -14.72 -11.04
C THR A 23 0.29 -13.26 -10.75
N PRO A 24 -0.77 -12.72 -11.37
CA PRO A 24 -1.25 -11.36 -11.04
C PRO A 24 -1.56 -11.17 -9.54
N GLU A 25 -2.12 -12.21 -8.89
CA GLU A 25 -2.43 -12.20 -7.47
C GLU A 25 -1.17 -12.11 -6.62
N GLN A 26 -0.11 -12.88 -6.95
CA GLN A 26 1.19 -12.80 -6.28
C GLN A 26 1.84 -11.44 -6.48
N LEU A 27 1.72 -10.87 -7.68
CA LEU A 27 2.23 -9.52 -7.97
C LEU A 27 1.51 -8.47 -7.11
N TYR A 28 0.18 -8.60 -6.97
CA TYR A 28 -0.63 -7.74 -6.11
C TYR A 28 -0.23 -7.89 -4.63
N GLU A 29 -0.14 -9.12 -4.13
CA GLU A 29 0.27 -9.42 -2.75
C GLU A 29 1.67 -8.87 -2.44
N SER A 30 2.59 -8.97 -3.40
CA SER A 30 3.93 -8.39 -3.24
C SER A 30 3.91 -6.87 -3.13
N ALA A 31 3.09 -6.21 -3.96
CA ALA A 31 2.93 -4.75 -3.91
C ALA A 31 2.32 -4.29 -2.57
N LEU A 32 1.29 -4.98 -2.06
CA LEU A 32 0.75 -4.74 -0.72
C LEU A 32 1.81 -4.92 0.36
N THR A 33 2.61 -5.99 0.26
CA THR A 33 3.70 -6.25 1.21
C THR A 33 4.74 -5.14 1.18
N VAL A 34 5.12 -4.64 0.01
CA VAL A 34 6.03 -3.48 -0.11
C VAL A 34 5.43 -2.24 0.57
N MET A 35 4.15 -1.94 0.32
CA MET A 35 3.48 -0.82 0.97
C MET A 35 3.50 -0.95 2.51
N MET A 36 3.23 -2.14 3.05
CA MET A 36 3.28 -2.39 4.49
C MET A 36 4.70 -2.29 5.07
N ARG A 37 5.73 -2.72 4.31
CA ARG A 37 7.14 -2.52 4.68
C ARG A 37 7.48 -1.03 4.79
N LEU A 38 7.02 -0.22 3.84
CA LEU A 38 7.23 1.22 3.86
C LEU A 38 6.51 1.89 5.04
N VAL A 39 5.26 1.54 5.31
CA VAL A 39 4.52 2.01 6.50
C VAL A 39 5.27 1.65 7.79
N PHE A 40 5.76 0.41 7.90
CA PHE A 40 6.57 0.00 9.06
C PHE A 40 7.83 0.86 9.19
N LEU A 41 8.57 1.08 8.11
CA LEU A 41 9.79 1.88 8.14
C LEU A 41 9.50 3.34 8.52
N PHE A 42 8.46 3.97 7.96
CA PHE A 42 8.05 5.31 8.37
C PHE A 42 7.73 5.39 9.86
N CYS A 43 6.97 4.42 10.38
CA CYS A 43 6.66 4.35 11.81
C CYS A 43 7.93 4.15 12.66
N ALA A 44 8.82 3.26 12.24
CA ALA A 44 10.03 2.93 12.98
C ALA A 44 11.02 4.10 13.00
N GLU A 45 11.19 4.79 11.87
CA GLU A 45 12.07 5.96 11.74
C GLU A 45 11.55 7.16 12.54
N GLU A 46 10.26 7.53 12.41
CA GLU A 46 9.70 8.66 13.14
C GLU A 46 9.62 8.42 14.66
N ARG A 47 9.62 7.15 15.09
CA ARG A 47 9.67 6.76 16.51
C ARG A 47 11.08 6.47 17.02
N GLU A 48 12.09 6.68 16.18
CA GLU A 48 13.52 6.45 16.53
C GLU A 48 13.81 5.00 16.97
N LEU A 49 13.07 4.01 16.40
CA LEU A 49 13.25 2.58 16.72
C LEU A 49 14.40 1.95 15.92
N ILE A 50 14.81 2.55 14.81
CA ILE A 50 15.99 2.12 14.05
C ILE A 50 17.17 2.95 14.54
N PRO A 51 18.21 2.32 15.13
CA PRO A 51 19.35 3.04 15.67
C PRO A 51 20.12 3.78 14.57
N SER A 52 20.27 5.10 14.74
CA SER A 52 21.03 5.97 13.82
C SER A 52 22.29 6.57 14.45
N LYS A 53 22.47 6.39 15.76
CA LYS A 53 23.64 6.92 16.49
C LYS A 53 24.60 5.79 16.88
N PRO A 54 25.92 6.04 16.92
CA PRO A 54 26.59 7.35 16.72
C PRO A 54 26.79 7.74 15.24
N PHE A 55 26.58 6.84 14.28
CA PHE A 55 26.86 7.07 12.86
C PHE A 55 25.56 7.12 12.05
N PRO A 56 25.23 8.25 11.41
CA PRO A 56 23.96 8.46 10.71
C PRO A 56 23.91 7.83 9.31
N VAL A 57 24.70 6.77 9.03
CA VAL A 57 24.79 6.17 7.69
C VAL A 57 23.44 5.64 7.19
N TYR A 58 22.65 5.00 8.08
CA TYR A 58 21.29 4.57 7.73
C TYR A 58 20.41 5.77 7.40
N GLU A 59 20.37 6.77 8.29
CA GLU A 59 19.55 7.96 8.14
C GLU A 59 19.86 8.72 6.84
N GLN A 60 21.14 8.87 6.51
CA GLN A 60 21.57 9.62 5.33
C GLN A 60 21.30 8.89 4.00
N ASN A 61 21.34 7.54 3.98
CA ASN A 61 21.38 6.79 2.74
C ASN A 61 20.20 5.81 2.55
N TYR A 62 19.62 5.29 3.62
CA TYR A 62 18.65 4.19 3.56
C TYR A 62 17.29 4.51 4.18
N SER A 63 17.20 5.56 4.98
CA SER A 63 15.95 6.01 5.59
C SER A 63 14.91 6.36 4.51
N VAL A 64 13.69 5.83 4.65
CA VAL A 64 12.60 6.13 3.72
C VAL A 64 12.21 7.60 3.74
N CYS A 65 12.31 8.25 4.91
CA CYS A 65 12.10 9.69 5.05
C CYS A 65 13.13 10.50 4.26
N THR A 66 14.40 10.11 4.31
CA THR A 66 15.48 10.78 3.60
C THR A 66 15.43 10.52 2.10
N ILE A 67 15.16 9.27 1.68
CA ILE A 67 14.99 8.92 0.26
C ILE A 67 13.85 9.76 -0.34
N SER A 68 12.69 9.82 0.32
CA SER A 68 11.54 10.62 -0.14
C SER A 68 11.91 12.09 -0.33
N ARG A 69 12.58 12.70 0.66
CA ARG A 69 13.03 14.09 0.60
C ARG A 69 14.03 14.33 -0.53
N GLN A 70 15.05 13.49 -0.66
CA GLN A 70 16.08 13.62 -1.71
C GLN A 70 15.47 13.50 -3.12
N LEU A 71 14.53 12.56 -3.32
CA LEU A 71 13.86 12.40 -4.62
C LEU A 71 12.98 13.60 -4.94
N ARG A 72 12.26 14.15 -3.96
CA ARG A 72 11.43 15.34 -4.17
C ARG A 72 12.30 16.57 -4.47
N GLU A 73 13.37 16.81 -3.74
CA GLU A 73 14.32 17.89 -4.00
C GLU A 73 14.90 17.81 -5.42
N LEU A 74 15.26 16.61 -5.90
CA LEU A 74 15.73 16.40 -7.27
C LEU A 74 14.63 16.67 -8.30
N ALA A 75 13.40 16.23 -8.04
CA ALA A 75 12.25 16.47 -8.92
C ALA A 75 11.92 17.97 -9.01
N ASP A 76 11.96 18.69 -7.90
CA ASP A 76 11.67 20.13 -7.85
C ASP A 76 12.76 20.96 -8.56
N GLN A 77 14.02 20.51 -8.54
CA GLN A 77 15.13 21.20 -9.19
C GLN A 77 15.25 20.92 -10.69
N HIS A 78 14.92 19.68 -11.12
CA HIS A 78 15.26 19.21 -12.47
C HIS A 78 14.08 18.59 -13.22
N GLY A 79 12.90 18.55 -12.62
CA GLY A 79 11.73 17.85 -13.17
C GLY A 79 11.71 16.36 -12.84
N GLU A 80 10.50 15.78 -12.78
CA GLU A 80 10.33 14.35 -12.45
C GLU A 80 10.86 13.42 -13.53
N GLU A 81 10.97 13.87 -14.78
CA GLU A 81 11.49 13.10 -15.91
C GLU A 81 12.94 12.66 -15.71
N LEU A 82 13.74 13.42 -14.92
CA LEU A 82 15.09 13.00 -14.56
C LEU A 82 15.07 11.71 -13.74
N LEU A 83 14.09 11.54 -12.88
CA LEU A 83 13.96 10.38 -12.00
C LEU A 83 13.62 9.09 -12.76
N GLU A 84 13.02 9.17 -13.95
CA GLU A 84 12.74 8.00 -14.80
C GLU A 84 14.00 7.30 -15.30
N ARG A 85 15.12 8.04 -15.35
CA ARG A 85 16.43 7.52 -15.81
C ARG A 85 17.32 7.06 -14.66
N ARG A 86 16.86 7.06 -13.43
CA ARG A 86 17.60 6.65 -12.23
C ARG A 86 16.89 5.49 -11.53
N TYR A 87 17.66 4.57 -10.96
CA TYR A 87 17.14 3.30 -10.43
C TYR A 87 17.69 2.94 -9.04
N ASP A 88 18.49 3.82 -8.42
CA ASP A 88 19.15 3.54 -7.15
C ASP A 88 18.23 3.50 -5.93
N ALA A 89 17.13 4.26 -5.95
CA ALA A 89 16.23 4.35 -4.80
C ALA A 89 15.56 3.00 -4.49
N TRP A 90 15.13 2.25 -5.51
CA TRP A 90 14.56 0.92 -5.31
C TRP A 90 15.54 -0.05 -4.65
N GLN A 91 16.79 -0.04 -5.11
CA GLN A 91 17.86 -0.88 -4.56
C GLN A 91 18.15 -0.53 -3.09
N ARG A 92 18.12 0.76 -2.74
CA ARG A 92 18.28 1.25 -1.36
C ARG A 92 17.13 0.76 -0.46
N LEU A 93 15.89 0.78 -0.94
CA LEU A 93 14.73 0.24 -0.20
C LEU A 93 14.86 -1.26 0.03
N LEU A 94 15.25 -2.05 -0.99
CA LEU A 94 15.45 -3.49 -0.85
C LEU A 94 16.57 -3.81 0.14
N ALA A 95 17.66 -3.03 0.14
CA ALA A 95 18.73 -3.16 1.12
C ALA A 95 18.25 -2.87 2.55
N ALA A 96 17.43 -1.83 2.75
CA ALA A 96 16.81 -1.52 4.03
C ALA A 96 15.87 -2.65 4.50
N PHE A 97 15.06 -3.24 3.60
CA PHE A 97 14.19 -4.37 3.92
C PHE A 97 14.99 -5.60 4.38
N ARG A 98 16.10 -5.92 3.70
CA ARG A 98 17.00 -7.00 4.11
C ARG A 98 17.67 -6.72 5.45
N ALA A 99 18.11 -5.48 5.69
CA ALA A 99 18.74 -5.08 6.93
C ALA A 99 17.77 -5.22 8.13
N VAL A 100 16.49 -4.85 7.94
CA VAL A 100 15.46 -5.05 8.97
C VAL A 100 15.19 -6.53 9.21
N TYR A 101 15.14 -7.36 8.16
CA TYR A 101 14.89 -8.79 8.31
C TYR A 101 16.05 -9.55 8.98
N GLY A 102 17.22 -9.43 8.40
CA GLY A 102 18.39 -10.25 8.76
C GLY A 102 19.33 -9.61 9.77
N GLY A 103 19.09 -8.34 10.09
CA GLY A 103 20.03 -7.50 10.82
C GLY A 103 21.21 -7.05 9.95
N LEU A 104 21.88 -6.01 10.37
CA LEU A 104 23.11 -5.52 9.76
C LEU A 104 24.05 -5.07 10.85
N GLN A 105 25.27 -5.63 10.85
CA GLN A 105 26.34 -5.19 11.73
C GLN A 105 27.57 -4.86 10.92
N HIS A 106 27.88 -3.59 10.88
CA HIS A 106 29.07 -3.04 10.24
C HIS A 106 29.60 -1.93 11.14
N ASN A 107 30.84 -1.48 10.93
CA ASN A 107 31.50 -0.50 11.81
C ASN A 107 30.62 0.69 12.17
N ASP A 108 29.87 1.22 11.21
CA ASP A 108 29.08 2.45 11.31
C ASP A 108 27.55 2.24 11.31
N ILE A 109 27.08 1.00 11.18
CA ILE A 109 25.65 0.66 11.18
C ILE A 109 25.42 -0.57 12.04
N HIS A 110 24.52 -0.48 12.99
CA HIS A 110 24.04 -1.62 13.74
C HIS A 110 22.51 -1.63 13.72
N ILE A 111 21.92 -2.59 12.99
CA ILE A 111 20.47 -2.82 12.94
C ILE A 111 20.23 -4.23 13.46
N PRO A 112 19.47 -4.41 14.56
CA PRO A 112 19.12 -5.73 15.04
C PRO A 112 18.22 -6.45 14.03
N ALA A 113 18.31 -7.78 13.96
CA ALA A 113 17.42 -8.58 13.13
C ALA A 113 16.02 -8.60 13.75
N TYR A 114 15.05 -8.01 13.07
CA TYR A 114 13.63 -8.07 13.49
C TYR A 114 12.96 -9.36 13.03
N GLY A 115 13.41 -9.96 11.91
CA GLY A 115 12.81 -11.16 11.34
C GLY A 115 11.38 -10.94 10.85
N GLY A 116 10.56 -11.99 11.02
CA GLY A 116 9.13 -11.93 10.70
C GLY A 116 8.82 -12.08 9.20
N SER A 117 7.57 -12.48 8.90
CA SER A 117 7.13 -12.76 7.52
C SER A 117 7.05 -11.51 6.64
N LEU A 118 6.80 -10.34 7.23
CA LEU A 118 6.63 -9.08 6.49
C LEU A 118 7.88 -8.73 5.68
N PHE A 119 9.06 -8.80 6.28
CA PHE A 119 10.34 -8.43 5.65
C PHE A 119 11.06 -9.60 5.01
N ASN A 120 10.55 -10.85 5.11
CA ASN A 120 11.19 -12.01 4.52
C ASN A 120 11.44 -11.82 3.01
N PRO A 121 12.72 -11.75 2.55
CA PRO A 121 13.03 -11.52 1.14
C PRO A 121 12.75 -12.74 0.26
N ASP A 122 12.61 -13.93 0.85
CA ASP A 122 12.31 -15.17 0.11
C ASP A 122 10.83 -15.37 -0.14
N ARG A 123 9.96 -14.52 0.42
CA ARG A 123 8.53 -14.54 0.13
C ARG A 123 8.22 -14.10 -1.30
N PHE A 124 8.92 -13.06 -1.79
CA PHE A 124 8.77 -12.53 -3.15
C PHE A 124 10.17 -12.28 -3.76
N PRO A 125 10.91 -13.35 -4.08
CA PRO A 125 12.29 -13.23 -4.55
C PRO A 125 12.42 -12.45 -5.86
N PHE A 126 11.37 -12.43 -6.69
CA PHE A 126 11.34 -11.66 -7.94
C PHE A 126 11.48 -10.15 -7.74
N LEU A 127 11.07 -9.58 -6.59
CA LEU A 127 11.29 -8.16 -6.28
C LEU A 127 12.79 -7.80 -6.25
N GLU A 128 13.63 -8.76 -5.96
CA GLU A 128 15.08 -8.67 -5.95
C GLU A 128 15.73 -9.25 -7.21
N GLY A 129 14.94 -9.61 -8.23
CA GLY A 129 15.42 -10.25 -9.45
C GLY A 129 15.95 -11.67 -9.23
N ARG A 130 15.53 -12.36 -8.18
CA ARG A 130 15.87 -13.74 -7.87
C ARG A 130 14.77 -14.71 -8.31
N LYS A 131 15.16 -15.93 -8.66
CA LYS A 131 14.23 -16.99 -9.05
C LYS A 131 13.45 -17.53 -7.82
N ALA A 132 12.27 -18.05 -8.07
CA ALA A 132 11.50 -18.76 -7.06
C ALA A 132 12.30 -19.91 -6.44
N GLY A 133 12.15 -20.11 -5.12
CA GLY A 133 12.87 -21.17 -4.39
C GLY A 133 14.32 -20.86 -4.04
N THR A 134 14.85 -19.69 -4.42
CA THR A 134 16.21 -19.27 -4.04
C THR A 134 16.23 -18.63 -2.66
N THR A 135 17.39 -18.72 -1.97
CA THR A 135 17.58 -18.14 -0.65
C THR A 135 18.38 -16.85 -0.73
N TRP A 136 17.91 -15.79 -0.11
CA TRP A 136 18.50 -14.45 -0.15
C TRP A 136 19.96 -14.36 0.33
N ARG A 137 20.40 -15.32 1.14
CA ARG A 137 21.78 -15.39 1.64
C ARG A 137 22.75 -16.01 0.64
N LEU A 138 22.26 -16.86 -0.26
CA LEU A 138 23.10 -17.60 -1.20
C LEU A 138 23.08 -16.97 -2.60
N GLU A 139 21.95 -16.38 -2.99
CA GLU A 139 21.79 -15.82 -4.33
C GLU A 139 21.97 -14.31 -4.33
N LYS A 140 22.72 -13.84 -5.33
CA LYS A 140 22.93 -12.42 -5.54
C LYS A 140 21.64 -11.77 -6.04
N ALA A 141 21.24 -10.65 -5.43
CA ALA A 141 20.15 -9.83 -5.95
C ALA A 141 20.56 -9.13 -7.25
N SER A 142 19.65 -9.14 -8.23
CA SER A 142 19.72 -8.31 -9.44
C SER A 142 18.37 -7.58 -9.57
N PRO A 143 18.16 -6.51 -8.78
CA PRO A 143 16.86 -5.87 -8.65
C PRO A 143 16.28 -5.46 -9.99
N LEU A 144 14.95 -5.64 -10.12
CA LEU A 144 14.18 -5.18 -11.28
C LEU A 144 14.37 -3.66 -11.47
N PRO A 145 14.32 -3.17 -12.71
CA PRO A 145 14.53 -1.77 -13.03
C PRO A 145 13.30 -0.90 -12.68
N VAL A 146 13.00 -0.77 -11.38
CA VAL A 146 12.00 0.18 -10.87
C VAL A 146 12.69 1.54 -10.75
N ASN A 147 12.22 2.53 -11.50
CA ASN A 147 12.85 3.84 -11.55
C ASN A 147 12.53 4.69 -10.30
N ASN A 148 13.32 5.73 -10.10
CA ASN A 148 13.22 6.61 -8.93
C ASN A 148 11.91 7.41 -8.91
N ARG A 149 11.29 7.72 -10.06
CA ARG A 149 9.98 8.37 -10.14
C ARG A 149 8.90 7.49 -9.53
N THR A 150 8.89 6.20 -9.87
CA THR A 150 7.99 5.21 -9.26
C THR A 150 8.18 5.15 -7.74
N VAL A 151 9.43 5.13 -7.26
CA VAL A 151 9.73 5.12 -5.82
C VAL A 151 9.24 6.40 -5.14
N LEU A 152 9.48 7.58 -5.73
CA LEU A 152 8.97 8.84 -5.21
C LEU A 152 7.45 8.78 -5.01
N HIS A 153 6.71 8.39 -6.03
CA HIS A 153 5.24 8.30 -5.97
C HIS A 153 4.74 7.26 -4.98
N LEU A 154 5.46 6.13 -4.80
CA LEU A 154 5.14 5.15 -3.76
C LEU A 154 5.27 5.76 -2.36
N LEU A 155 6.34 6.49 -2.10
CA LEU A 155 6.60 7.12 -0.81
C LEU A 155 5.60 8.25 -0.54
N GLU A 156 5.33 9.09 -1.53
CA GLU A 156 4.39 10.21 -1.41
C GLU A 156 2.94 9.77 -1.26
N ALA A 157 2.53 8.69 -1.95
CA ALA A 157 1.20 8.13 -1.79
C ALA A 157 0.88 7.72 -0.34
N LEU A 158 1.92 7.38 0.45
CA LEU A 158 1.80 7.11 1.88
C LEU A 158 1.92 8.37 2.75
N GLN A 159 2.75 9.33 2.35
CA GLN A 159 3.08 10.51 3.18
C GLN A 159 2.17 11.71 2.96
N LEU A 160 1.52 11.84 1.80
CA LEU A 160 0.77 13.02 1.43
C LEU A 160 -0.73 12.73 1.38
N LEU A 161 -1.49 13.42 2.22
CA LEU A 161 -2.95 13.40 2.21
C LEU A 161 -3.45 14.66 1.47
N GLN A 162 -4.22 14.45 0.40
CA GLN A 162 -4.88 15.53 -0.33
C GLN A 162 -6.15 15.97 0.42
N ILE A 163 -6.12 17.14 1.04
CA ILE A 163 -7.25 17.70 1.77
C ILE A 163 -7.96 18.72 0.88
N LYS A 164 -9.25 18.51 0.64
CA LYS A 164 -10.07 19.50 -0.07
C LYS A 164 -10.29 20.72 0.82
N VAL A 165 -9.91 21.88 0.34
CA VAL A 165 -10.16 23.15 1.06
C VAL A 165 -11.65 23.49 0.94
N PRO A 166 -12.36 23.78 2.07
CA PRO A 166 -13.71 24.30 2.03
C PRO A 166 -13.73 25.62 1.25
N GLY A 167 -14.57 25.71 0.20
CA GLY A 167 -14.66 26.90 -0.66
C GLY A 167 -14.17 26.71 -2.10
N GLY A 168 -13.80 25.48 -2.51
CA GLY A 168 -13.53 25.15 -3.91
C GLY A 168 -12.13 25.50 -4.42
N GLY A 169 -11.18 25.76 -3.53
CA GLY A 169 -9.76 25.93 -3.87
C GLY A 169 -9.08 24.60 -4.28
N PRO A 170 -7.85 24.65 -4.81
CA PRO A 170 -7.06 23.46 -5.09
C PRO A 170 -6.86 22.64 -3.81
N ALA A 171 -6.81 21.32 -3.95
CA ALA A 171 -6.54 20.44 -2.80
C ALA A 171 -5.16 20.75 -2.21
N GLU A 172 -5.07 20.86 -0.89
CA GLU A 172 -3.83 21.08 -0.17
C GLU A 172 -3.21 19.73 0.21
N ALA A 173 -1.94 19.52 -0.16
CA ALA A 173 -1.21 18.33 0.22
C ALA A 173 -0.67 18.50 1.65
N ARG A 174 -1.14 17.67 2.60
CA ARG A 174 -0.67 17.67 3.98
C ARG A 174 0.12 16.40 4.28
N ARG A 175 1.29 16.56 4.87
CA ARG A 175 2.10 15.42 5.29
C ARG A 175 1.48 14.70 6.49
N VAL A 176 1.37 13.39 6.37
CA VAL A 176 0.92 12.49 7.45
C VAL A 176 2.08 12.21 8.38
N SER A 177 1.88 12.33 9.70
CA SER A 177 2.85 11.90 10.71
C SER A 177 2.59 10.46 11.09
N PHE A 178 3.55 9.58 10.83
CA PHE A 178 3.50 8.17 11.21
C PHE A 178 3.77 7.95 12.71
N ARG A 179 4.33 8.94 13.40
CA ARG A 179 4.50 8.90 14.85
C ARG A 179 3.15 8.91 15.59
N ALA A 180 2.19 9.65 15.04
CA ALA A 180 0.86 9.81 15.61
C ALA A 180 -0.15 8.74 15.14
N LEU A 181 0.17 7.98 14.08
CA LEU A 181 -0.72 6.93 13.58
C LEU A 181 -0.84 5.80 14.59
N ASP A 182 -2.09 5.51 14.95
CA ASP A 182 -2.42 4.33 15.73
C ASP A 182 -2.42 3.09 14.81
N ILE A 183 -2.15 1.92 15.39
CA ILE A 183 -2.14 0.62 14.70
C ILE A 183 -3.49 0.33 14.02
N GLU A 184 -4.57 0.86 14.57
CA GLU A 184 -5.93 0.77 14.02
C GLU A 184 -6.05 1.50 12.69
N GLN A 185 -5.47 2.70 12.58
CA GLN A 185 -5.46 3.47 11.34
C GLN A 185 -4.64 2.76 10.25
N ILE A 186 -3.54 2.12 10.64
CA ILE A 186 -2.74 1.28 9.74
C ILE A 186 -3.57 0.07 9.28
N GLY A 187 -4.33 -0.56 10.19
CA GLY A 187 -5.25 -1.66 9.88
C GLY A 187 -6.30 -1.25 8.84
N HIS A 188 -6.93 -0.09 8.98
CA HIS A 188 -7.91 0.41 8.01
C HIS A 188 -7.31 0.70 6.63
N VAL A 189 -6.08 1.22 6.57
CA VAL A 189 -5.37 1.40 5.30
C VAL A 189 -5.14 0.06 4.62
N TYR A 190 -4.72 -0.95 5.38
CA TYR A 190 -4.51 -2.30 4.86
C TYR A 190 -5.81 -2.94 4.35
N GLU A 191 -6.91 -2.83 5.11
CA GLU A 191 -8.24 -3.32 4.68
C GLU A 191 -8.71 -2.68 3.37
N GLY A 192 -8.56 -1.36 3.24
CA GLY A 192 -8.91 -0.66 2.01
C GLY A 192 -8.13 -1.15 0.79
N MET A 193 -6.89 -1.58 0.99
CA MET A 193 -6.09 -2.17 -0.08
C MET A 193 -6.51 -3.61 -0.43
N LEU A 194 -7.07 -4.37 0.50
CA LEU A 194 -7.56 -5.73 0.25
C LEU A 194 -8.85 -5.78 -0.60
N ASP A 195 -9.54 -4.66 -0.76
CA ASP A 195 -10.74 -4.55 -1.60
C ASP A 195 -10.43 -4.63 -3.13
N HIS A 196 -9.17 -4.70 -3.50
CA HIS A 196 -8.72 -4.72 -4.89
C HIS A 196 -8.02 -6.05 -5.22
N THR A 197 -7.91 -6.33 -6.51
CA THR A 197 -7.16 -7.48 -7.03
C THR A 197 -6.43 -7.08 -8.31
N ALA A 198 -5.41 -7.84 -8.69
CA ALA A 198 -4.79 -7.68 -10.00
C ALA A 198 -5.29 -8.75 -10.97
N LYS A 199 -5.42 -8.35 -12.22
CA LYS A 199 -5.80 -9.23 -13.34
C LYS A 199 -4.87 -9.01 -14.52
N ARG A 200 -4.67 -10.07 -15.32
CA ARG A 200 -3.99 -9.95 -16.61
C ARG A 200 -5.02 -9.69 -17.70
N ALA A 201 -4.81 -8.65 -18.47
CA ALA A 201 -5.70 -8.25 -19.56
C ALA A 201 -5.66 -9.28 -20.68
N THR A 202 -6.79 -9.91 -20.97
CA THR A 202 -6.95 -10.87 -22.09
C THR A 202 -7.13 -10.17 -23.43
N GLU A 203 -7.49 -8.90 -23.40
CA GLU A 203 -7.70 -8.00 -24.52
C GLU A 203 -7.45 -6.56 -24.04
N PRO A 204 -7.39 -5.54 -24.91
CA PRO A 204 -7.17 -4.18 -24.47
C PRO A 204 -8.34 -3.62 -23.63
N TYR A 205 -8.02 -2.90 -22.54
CA TYR A 205 -8.96 -2.17 -21.70
C TYR A 205 -8.64 -0.68 -21.68
N LEU A 206 -9.66 0.14 -21.44
CA LEU A 206 -9.53 1.58 -21.18
C LEU A 206 -10.05 1.89 -19.77
N GLY A 207 -9.24 2.60 -18.99
CA GLY A 207 -9.70 3.18 -17.73
C GLY A 207 -10.45 4.48 -18.01
N LEU A 208 -11.76 4.50 -17.73
CA LEU A 208 -12.59 5.65 -18.04
C LEU A 208 -12.62 6.66 -16.90
N ALA A 209 -12.63 7.94 -17.25
CA ALA A 209 -12.84 9.02 -16.31
C ALA A 209 -14.29 9.03 -15.83
N GLY A 210 -14.48 8.85 -14.55
CA GLY A 210 -15.79 8.76 -13.92
C GLY A 210 -16.01 9.75 -12.78
N THR A 211 -17.02 9.50 -11.95
CA THR A 211 -17.20 10.09 -10.64
C THR A 211 -16.33 9.32 -9.63
N ARG A 212 -16.09 9.89 -8.45
CA ARG A 212 -15.12 9.41 -7.45
C ARG A 212 -15.20 7.91 -7.14
N ASP A 213 -16.37 7.29 -7.26
CA ASP A 213 -16.60 5.88 -6.92
C ASP A 213 -16.88 5.02 -8.17
N LYS A 214 -16.76 5.59 -9.38
CA LYS A 214 -17.06 4.93 -10.65
C LYS A 214 -16.04 5.31 -11.73
N GLU A 215 -14.84 4.75 -11.62
CA GLU A 215 -13.76 4.87 -12.61
C GLU A 215 -13.41 3.48 -13.16
N PRO A 216 -14.30 2.90 -14.02
CA PRO A 216 -14.16 1.51 -14.44
C PRO A 216 -13.08 1.32 -15.50
N GLU A 217 -12.47 0.12 -15.48
CA GLU A 217 -11.69 -0.44 -16.58
C GLU A 217 -12.61 -1.27 -17.47
N ILE A 218 -12.87 -0.79 -18.71
CA ILE A 218 -13.79 -1.44 -19.65
C ILE A 218 -13.01 -1.95 -20.87
N LYS A 219 -13.38 -3.14 -21.35
CA LYS A 219 -12.83 -3.72 -22.56
C LYS A 219 -13.10 -2.82 -23.75
N LEU A 220 -12.05 -2.57 -24.56
CA LEU A 220 -12.19 -1.77 -25.76
C LEU A 220 -13.23 -2.34 -26.73
N ALA A 221 -13.28 -3.67 -26.88
CA ALA A 221 -14.27 -4.34 -27.72
C ALA A 221 -15.73 -4.11 -27.25
N ASP A 222 -15.96 -4.04 -25.94
CA ASP A 222 -17.30 -3.75 -25.40
C ASP A 222 -17.70 -2.28 -25.65
N LEU A 223 -16.76 -1.35 -25.52
CA LEU A 223 -17.01 0.06 -25.87
C LEU A 223 -17.35 0.22 -27.37
N GLU A 224 -16.59 -0.41 -28.25
CA GLU A 224 -16.84 -0.39 -29.70
C GLU A 224 -18.21 -1.02 -30.05
N LYS A 225 -18.55 -2.13 -29.38
CA LYS A 225 -19.85 -2.78 -29.55
C LYS A 225 -21.01 -1.90 -29.09
N GLN A 226 -20.87 -1.22 -27.97
CA GLN A 226 -21.90 -0.29 -27.50
C GLN A 226 -22.01 0.94 -28.40
N GLN A 227 -20.88 1.46 -28.89
CA GLN A 227 -20.86 2.57 -29.84
C GLN A 227 -21.58 2.21 -31.16
N SER A 228 -21.43 0.97 -31.64
CA SER A 228 -22.11 0.51 -32.88
C SER A 228 -23.63 0.42 -32.77
N ARG A 229 -24.20 0.41 -31.54
CA ARG A 229 -25.66 0.40 -31.30
C ARG A 229 -26.32 1.77 -31.45
N GLY A 230 -25.53 2.82 -31.56
CA GLY A 230 -25.97 4.22 -31.74
C GLY A 230 -25.68 5.10 -30.54
N ASP A 231 -25.58 6.39 -30.81
CA ASP A 231 -25.11 7.40 -29.84
C ASP A 231 -25.96 7.47 -28.56
N ALA A 232 -27.26 7.29 -28.66
CA ALA A 232 -28.17 7.37 -27.50
C ALA A 232 -27.94 6.20 -26.51
N GLU A 233 -27.81 4.97 -27.01
CA GLU A 233 -27.54 3.79 -26.20
C GLU A 233 -26.12 3.84 -25.62
N PHE A 234 -25.16 4.28 -26.40
CA PHE A 234 -23.78 4.43 -25.95
C PHE A 234 -23.65 5.46 -24.82
N LEU A 235 -24.30 6.61 -24.94
CA LEU A 235 -24.31 7.61 -23.86
C LEU A 235 -25.00 7.12 -22.58
N LYS A 236 -26.08 6.35 -22.73
CA LYS A 236 -26.76 5.73 -21.58
C LYS A 236 -25.82 4.74 -20.86
N TYR A 237 -25.17 3.87 -21.62
CA TYR A 237 -24.19 2.93 -21.10
C TYR A 237 -23.04 3.64 -20.37
N LEU A 238 -22.42 4.64 -21.00
CA LEU A 238 -21.33 5.42 -20.38
C LEU A 238 -21.78 6.13 -19.10
N LYS A 239 -23.02 6.65 -19.03
CA LYS A 239 -23.59 7.27 -17.85
C LYS A 239 -23.74 6.28 -16.70
N GLU A 240 -24.19 5.06 -16.97
CA GLU A 240 -24.35 3.99 -15.98
C GLU A 240 -22.98 3.57 -15.43
N GLU A 241 -21.99 3.39 -16.28
CA GLU A 241 -20.65 2.93 -15.91
C GLU A 241 -19.83 4.03 -15.20
N THR A 242 -19.86 5.27 -15.70
CA THR A 242 -18.97 6.34 -15.19
C THR A 242 -19.66 7.27 -14.18
N GLY A 243 -20.98 7.25 -14.09
CA GLY A 243 -21.74 8.19 -13.25
C GLY A 243 -21.75 9.64 -13.75
N LYS A 244 -21.14 9.94 -14.89
CA LYS A 244 -21.10 11.31 -15.46
C LYS A 244 -22.42 11.67 -16.14
N SER A 245 -22.71 12.98 -16.20
CA SER A 245 -23.87 13.48 -16.94
C SER A 245 -23.68 13.33 -18.46
N GLU A 246 -24.77 13.17 -19.20
CA GLU A 246 -24.72 13.06 -20.68
C GLU A 246 -24.06 14.27 -21.35
N SER A 247 -24.28 15.47 -20.80
CA SER A 247 -23.65 16.68 -21.32
C SER A 247 -22.13 16.66 -21.17
N ALA A 248 -21.62 16.16 -20.05
CA ALA A 248 -20.20 15.98 -19.83
C ALA A 248 -19.60 14.91 -20.75
N LEU A 249 -20.29 13.78 -20.92
CA LEU A 249 -19.86 12.70 -21.82
C LEU A 249 -19.81 13.15 -23.28
N LYS A 250 -20.83 13.89 -23.76
CA LYS A 250 -20.84 14.49 -25.12
C LYS A 250 -19.68 15.46 -25.35
N LYS A 251 -19.29 16.21 -24.30
CA LYS A 251 -18.14 17.10 -24.38
C LYS A 251 -16.83 16.32 -24.48
N LEU A 252 -16.68 15.26 -23.69
CA LEU A 252 -15.49 14.38 -23.70
C LEU A 252 -15.35 13.65 -25.05
N LEU A 253 -16.42 13.13 -25.63
CA LEU A 253 -16.40 12.46 -26.93
C LEU A 253 -16.04 13.39 -28.10
N LYS A 254 -16.23 14.69 -27.95
CA LYS A 254 -15.84 15.68 -28.93
C LYS A 254 -14.41 16.21 -28.79
N LEU A 255 -13.72 15.79 -27.74
CA LEU A 255 -12.36 16.22 -27.47
C LEU A 255 -11.40 15.57 -28.46
N GLU A 256 -10.77 16.36 -29.30
CA GLU A 256 -9.71 15.90 -30.19
C GLU A 256 -8.38 15.89 -29.43
N ILE A 257 -7.71 14.73 -29.42
CA ILE A 257 -6.43 14.54 -28.77
C ILE A 257 -5.32 14.63 -29.81
N GLU A 258 -4.45 15.63 -29.67
CA GLU A 258 -3.39 15.95 -30.63
C GLU A 258 -2.04 16.22 -29.90
N GLY A 259 -0.98 16.36 -30.68
CA GLY A 259 0.34 16.78 -30.22
C GLY A 259 0.92 15.86 -29.16
N LEU A 260 1.34 16.42 -28.02
CA LEU A 260 1.96 15.71 -26.92
C LEU A 260 1.03 14.68 -26.28
N GLU A 261 -0.25 15.00 -26.15
CA GLU A 261 -1.24 14.07 -25.58
C GLU A 261 -1.41 12.84 -26.46
N ALA A 262 -1.53 12.99 -27.77
CA ALA A 262 -1.58 11.88 -28.72
C ALA A 262 -0.31 11.00 -28.63
N SER A 263 0.86 11.60 -28.42
CA SER A 263 2.11 10.87 -28.19
C SER A 263 2.06 10.03 -26.93
N ARG A 264 1.49 10.57 -25.82
CA ARG A 264 1.30 9.81 -24.57
C ARG A 264 0.38 8.61 -24.76
N PHE A 265 -0.70 8.76 -25.54
CA PHE A 265 -1.59 7.65 -25.88
C PHE A 265 -0.89 6.57 -26.71
N ARG A 266 -0.04 6.94 -27.68
CA ARG A 266 0.75 5.96 -28.44
C ARG A 266 1.71 5.20 -27.54
N THR A 267 2.39 5.91 -26.64
CA THR A 267 3.27 5.28 -25.66
C THR A 267 2.50 4.32 -24.76
N ALA A 268 1.33 4.71 -24.24
CA ALA A 268 0.48 3.86 -23.40
C ALA A 268 -0.08 2.65 -24.17
N ALA A 269 -0.28 2.77 -25.49
CA ALA A 269 -0.65 1.68 -26.39
C ALA A 269 0.56 0.81 -26.84
N ASN A 270 1.73 0.89 -26.18
CA ASN A 270 2.96 0.20 -26.58
C ASN A 270 3.40 0.49 -28.02
N SER A 271 3.12 1.68 -28.54
CA SER A 271 3.39 2.10 -29.92
C SER A 271 2.64 1.27 -30.99
N ASP A 272 1.59 0.56 -30.60
CA ASP A 272 0.71 -0.13 -31.54
C ASP A 272 -0.25 0.87 -32.21
N GLU A 273 0.06 1.23 -33.46
CA GLU A 273 -0.75 2.16 -34.24
C GLU A 273 -2.15 1.61 -34.58
N SER A 274 -2.34 0.29 -34.62
CA SER A 274 -3.65 -0.31 -34.83
C SER A 274 -4.52 -0.12 -33.60
N LEU A 275 -3.97 -0.33 -32.41
CA LEU A 275 -4.63 -0.09 -31.14
C LEU A 275 -4.92 1.41 -30.97
N TRP A 276 -3.97 2.29 -31.27
CA TRP A 276 -4.17 3.74 -31.20
C TRP A 276 -5.33 4.23 -32.10
N LYS A 277 -5.44 3.73 -33.31
CA LYS A 277 -6.56 4.09 -34.23
C LYS A 277 -7.93 3.71 -33.64
N ARG A 278 -8.03 2.60 -32.92
CA ARG A 278 -9.25 2.16 -32.23
C ARG A 278 -9.56 3.01 -31.01
N ILE A 279 -8.55 3.40 -30.24
CA ILE A 279 -8.70 4.22 -29.02
C ILE A 279 -9.05 5.67 -29.35
N ARG A 280 -8.49 6.23 -30.44
CA ARG A 280 -8.58 7.64 -30.76
C ARG A 280 -9.99 8.23 -30.67
N PRO A 281 -11.08 7.60 -31.16
CA PRO A 281 -12.44 8.13 -31.03
C PRO A 281 -12.95 8.22 -29.59
N LEU A 282 -12.36 7.46 -28.67
CA LEU A 282 -12.73 7.33 -27.27
C LEU A 282 -11.73 8.01 -26.33
N ALA A 283 -10.65 8.58 -26.86
CA ALA A 283 -9.52 9.07 -26.08
C ALA A 283 -9.90 10.13 -25.03
N GLY A 284 -10.86 10.99 -25.33
CA GLY A 284 -11.35 11.99 -24.38
C GLY A 284 -12.11 11.41 -23.17
N LEU A 285 -12.53 10.14 -23.24
CA LEU A 285 -13.16 9.44 -22.12
C LEU A 285 -12.14 8.81 -21.15
N VAL A 286 -10.89 8.64 -21.59
CA VAL A 286 -9.85 7.94 -20.82
C VAL A 286 -9.36 8.82 -19.67
N ARG A 287 -9.29 8.26 -18.48
CA ARG A 287 -8.69 8.94 -17.32
C ARG A 287 -7.16 8.95 -17.43
N LEU A 288 -6.57 9.92 -16.77
CA LEU A 288 -5.12 9.97 -16.60
C LEU A 288 -4.75 9.32 -15.27
N ASP A 289 -3.60 8.65 -15.24
CA ASP A 289 -2.99 8.16 -14.01
C ASP A 289 -2.34 9.30 -13.20
N ASN A 290 -1.73 8.98 -12.08
CA ASN A 290 -1.06 9.96 -11.21
C ASN A 290 0.18 10.61 -11.86
N PHE A 291 0.67 10.07 -12.97
CA PHE A 291 1.79 10.61 -13.75
C PHE A 291 1.31 11.47 -14.94
N GLY A 292 0.00 11.59 -15.12
CA GLY A 292 -0.58 12.30 -16.27
C GLY A 292 -0.53 11.50 -17.58
N TYR A 293 -0.38 10.17 -17.50
CA TYR A 293 -0.50 9.27 -18.66
C TYR A 293 -1.91 8.69 -18.78
N PRO A 294 -2.43 8.49 -20.01
CA PRO A 294 -3.73 7.88 -20.20
C PRO A 294 -3.71 6.42 -19.75
N VAL A 295 -4.75 6.00 -19.03
CA VAL A 295 -4.90 4.62 -18.56
C VAL A 295 -5.39 3.75 -19.72
N VAL A 296 -4.45 3.31 -20.52
CA VAL A 296 -4.61 2.31 -21.59
C VAL A 296 -3.92 1.04 -21.12
N ILE A 297 -4.65 -0.07 -21.13
CA ILE A 297 -4.18 -1.39 -20.66
C ILE A 297 -4.11 -2.31 -21.88
N PRO A 298 -2.93 -2.47 -22.50
CA PRO A 298 -2.74 -3.39 -23.62
C PRO A 298 -3.00 -4.84 -23.24
N GLN A 299 -3.28 -5.68 -24.22
CA GLN A 299 -3.40 -7.13 -24.01
C GLN A 299 -2.14 -7.69 -23.34
N GLY A 300 -2.33 -8.54 -22.34
CA GLY A 300 -1.25 -9.18 -21.58
C GLY A 300 -0.70 -8.34 -20.42
N SER A 301 -1.05 -7.05 -20.29
CA SER A 301 -0.65 -6.21 -19.15
C SER A 301 -1.38 -6.59 -17.87
N VAL A 302 -0.74 -6.37 -16.73
CA VAL A 302 -1.37 -6.56 -15.42
C VAL A 302 -1.91 -5.22 -14.92
N PHE A 303 -3.16 -5.22 -14.49
CA PHE A 303 -3.82 -4.04 -13.94
C PHE A 303 -4.58 -4.36 -12.65
N VAL A 304 -4.79 -3.33 -11.83
CA VAL A 304 -5.52 -3.43 -10.56
C VAL A 304 -6.96 -2.99 -10.80
N THR A 305 -7.89 -3.81 -10.33
CA THR A 305 -9.32 -3.51 -10.40
C THR A 305 -10.00 -3.84 -9.07
N SER A 306 -11.21 -3.35 -8.85
CA SER A 306 -11.97 -3.69 -7.65
C SER A 306 -12.25 -5.20 -7.60
N GLY A 307 -12.01 -5.80 -6.44
CA GLY A 307 -12.33 -7.22 -6.21
C GLY A 307 -13.85 -7.44 -6.18
N THR A 308 -14.30 -8.52 -6.81
CA THR A 308 -15.73 -8.87 -6.86
C THR A 308 -16.26 -9.47 -5.56
N ASP A 309 -15.40 -9.75 -4.57
CA ASP A 309 -15.74 -10.62 -3.44
C ASP A 309 -15.36 -10.01 -2.06
N ARG A 310 -15.95 -8.85 -1.74
CA ARG A 310 -15.88 -8.26 -0.38
C ARG A 310 -16.35 -9.20 0.73
N ARG A 311 -17.21 -10.18 0.40
CA ARG A 311 -17.82 -11.09 1.39
C ARG A 311 -16.97 -12.33 1.67
N SER A 312 -16.05 -12.69 0.80
CA SER A 312 -15.24 -13.91 0.96
C SER A 312 -13.98 -13.69 1.80
N SER A 313 -13.43 -12.47 1.87
CA SER A 313 -12.21 -12.20 2.64
C SER A 313 -12.45 -12.06 4.16
N GLY A 314 -13.69 -11.78 4.60
CA GLY A 314 -14.05 -11.72 6.04
C GLY A 314 -13.24 -10.74 6.89
N THR A 315 -12.41 -9.92 6.28
CA THR A 315 -11.50 -9.00 6.95
C THR A 315 -12.19 -7.69 7.27
N HIS A 316 -12.87 -7.64 8.42
CA HIS A 316 -13.33 -6.38 9.00
C HIS A 316 -12.51 -6.11 10.27
N TYR A 317 -11.85 -4.96 10.31
CA TYR A 317 -11.20 -4.48 11.52
C TYR A 317 -12.26 -4.06 12.54
N THR A 318 -12.25 -4.69 13.72
CA THR A 318 -13.20 -4.33 14.77
C THR A 318 -12.74 -3.02 15.44
N PRO A 319 -13.57 -1.96 15.43
CA PRO A 319 -13.19 -0.67 16.00
C PRO A 319 -12.81 -0.74 17.48
N ARG A 320 -11.90 0.12 17.92
CA ARG A 320 -11.46 0.20 19.31
C ARG A 320 -12.60 0.41 20.29
N SER A 321 -13.60 1.20 19.91
CA SER A 321 -14.81 1.41 20.72
C SER A 321 -15.56 0.13 21.10
N LEU A 322 -15.36 -0.95 20.32
CA LEU A 322 -15.92 -2.27 20.62
C LEU A 322 -14.89 -3.18 21.29
N THR A 323 -13.62 -3.20 20.80
CA THR A 323 -12.59 -4.11 21.35
C THR A 323 -12.18 -3.75 22.75
N GLU A 324 -12.10 -2.47 23.10
CA GLU A 324 -11.65 -2.00 24.42
C GLU A 324 -12.56 -2.48 25.56
N PRO A 325 -13.88 -2.21 25.54
CA PRO A 325 -14.76 -2.70 26.61
C PRO A 325 -14.85 -4.22 26.64
N ILE A 326 -14.88 -4.91 25.48
CA ILE A 326 -14.96 -6.37 25.44
C ILE A 326 -13.71 -6.98 26.09
N VAL A 327 -12.51 -6.51 25.73
CA VAL A 327 -11.24 -6.98 26.31
C VAL A 327 -11.20 -6.70 27.80
N GLN A 328 -11.56 -5.49 28.21
CA GLN A 328 -11.61 -5.10 29.62
C GLN A 328 -12.47 -6.05 30.42
N TYR A 329 -13.75 -6.21 30.07
CA TYR A 329 -14.69 -7.07 30.80
C TYR A 329 -14.27 -8.56 30.77
N THR A 330 -13.63 -9.00 29.69
CA THR A 330 -13.15 -10.39 29.59
C THR A 330 -11.95 -10.64 30.50
N LEU A 331 -11.03 -9.68 30.62
CA LEU A 331 -9.78 -9.86 31.35
C LEU A 331 -9.84 -9.41 32.82
N GLU A 332 -10.76 -8.50 33.19
CA GLU A 332 -10.92 -8.06 34.60
C GLU A 332 -11.00 -9.23 35.61
N PRO A 333 -11.81 -10.29 35.39
CA PRO A 333 -11.88 -11.42 36.33
C PRO A 333 -10.59 -12.24 36.40
N LEU A 334 -9.73 -12.15 35.39
CA LEU A 334 -8.45 -12.85 35.36
C LEU A 334 -7.31 -12.04 35.96
N VAL A 335 -7.40 -10.73 35.87
CA VAL A 335 -6.37 -9.76 36.27
C VAL A 335 -6.53 -9.34 37.73
N TYR A 336 -7.76 -9.26 38.22
CA TYR A 336 -8.09 -8.91 39.61
C TYR A 336 -8.63 -10.10 40.39
N VAL A 337 -8.44 -10.08 41.71
CA VAL A 337 -9.20 -10.88 42.69
C VAL A 337 -10.36 -9.98 43.12
N GLY A 338 -11.58 -10.50 43.10
CA GLY A 338 -12.78 -9.76 43.49
C GLY A 338 -13.92 -9.79 42.48
N PRO A 339 -13.67 -9.58 41.16
CA PRO A 339 -14.75 -9.65 40.17
C PRO A 339 -15.46 -11.00 40.10
N ALA A 340 -14.70 -12.10 40.12
CA ALA A 340 -15.26 -13.46 40.08
C ALA A 340 -16.04 -13.81 41.35
N GLU A 341 -15.70 -13.18 42.45
CA GLU A 341 -16.34 -13.34 43.75
C GLU A 341 -17.56 -12.40 43.95
N GLY A 342 -17.84 -11.55 42.95
CA GLY A 342 -18.94 -10.58 42.99
C GLY A 342 -18.71 -9.40 43.93
N LEU A 343 -17.44 -9.10 44.24
CA LEU A 343 -17.12 -7.95 45.09
C LEU A 343 -17.27 -6.64 44.35
N PRO A 344 -17.59 -5.55 45.05
CA PRO A 344 -17.63 -4.22 44.45
C PRO A 344 -16.23 -3.82 43.98
N LYS A 345 -16.17 -2.98 42.91
CA LYS A 345 -14.93 -2.58 42.25
C LYS A 345 -13.89 -1.94 43.20
N SER A 346 -14.37 -1.27 44.26
CA SER A 346 -13.51 -0.72 45.32
C SER A 346 -12.67 -1.74 46.06
N ASP A 347 -13.12 -2.98 46.09
CA ASP A 347 -12.49 -4.08 46.89
C ASP A 347 -11.65 -5.01 46.02
N TRP A 348 -11.56 -4.73 44.72
CA TRP A 348 -10.76 -5.51 43.79
C TRP A 348 -9.26 -5.34 44.11
N LYS A 349 -8.53 -6.44 44.02
CA LYS A 349 -7.08 -6.45 44.24
C LYS A 349 -6.37 -6.94 43.00
N LEU A 350 -5.48 -6.08 42.45
CA LEU A 350 -4.65 -6.46 41.31
C LEU A 350 -3.72 -7.65 41.68
N LYS A 351 -3.68 -8.63 40.79
CA LYS A 351 -2.76 -9.77 40.93
C LYS A 351 -1.30 -9.35 40.76
N SER A 352 -0.37 -10.14 41.27
CA SER A 352 1.05 -9.85 41.12
C SER A 352 1.51 -9.87 39.65
N ALA A 353 2.58 -9.14 39.36
CA ALA A 353 3.20 -9.13 38.05
C ALA A 353 3.53 -10.53 37.51
N LYS A 354 3.96 -11.43 38.39
CA LYS A 354 4.26 -12.85 38.08
C LYS A 354 3.01 -13.60 37.60
N GLU A 355 1.87 -13.39 38.25
CA GLU A 355 0.61 -14.03 37.91
C GLU A 355 0.07 -13.45 36.59
N LEU A 356 0.18 -12.12 36.38
CA LEU A 356 -0.23 -11.48 35.15
C LEU A 356 0.58 -11.98 33.95
N LEU A 357 1.90 -12.14 34.09
CA LEU A 357 2.77 -12.67 33.03
C LEU A 357 2.54 -14.16 32.74
N ALA A 358 1.92 -14.91 33.65
CA ALA A 358 1.57 -16.31 33.43
C ALA A 358 0.28 -16.51 32.65
N LEU A 359 -0.53 -15.46 32.46
CA LEU A 359 -1.78 -15.53 31.71
C LEU A 359 -1.51 -15.79 30.19
N LYS A 360 -2.31 -16.68 29.63
CA LYS A 360 -2.28 -17.01 28.21
C LYS A 360 -3.58 -16.56 27.59
N ILE A 361 -3.48 -15.64 26.64
CA ILE A 361 -4.63 -15.07 25.93
C ILE A 361 -4.59 -15.61 24.50
N CYS A 362 -5.70 -16.17 24.04
CA CYS A 362 -5.85 -16.73 22.72
C CYS A 362 -7.13 -16.17 22.08
N ASP A 363 -7.01 -15.68 20.86
CA ASP A 363 -8.13 -15.34 20.00
C ASP A 363 -8.15 -16.34 18.84
N MET A 364 -9.15 -17.21 18.82
CA MET A 364 -9.28 -18.28 17.81
C MET A 364 -9.75 -17.76 16.45
N ALA A 365 -10.22 -16.54 16.38
CA ALA A 365 -10.72 -15.88 15.16
C ALA A 365 -10.08 -14.50 14.99
N CYS A 366 -8.76 -14.39 15.22
CA CYS A 366 -8.06 -13.12 15.43
C CYS A 366 -8.17 -12.12 14.28
N GLY A 367 -8.45 -12.56 13.05
CA GLY A 367 -8.53 -11.67 11.89
C GLY A 367 -7.28 -10.79 11.78
N SER A 368 -7.46 -9.47 11.81
CA SER A 368 -6.38 -8.48 11.85
C SER A 368 -5.69 -8.34 13.23
N GLY A 369 -6.13 -9.08 14.24
CA GLY A 369 -5.57 -9.08 15.59
C GLY A 369 -6.05 -7.94 16.50
N ALA A 370 -7.14 -7.27 16.19
CA ALA A 370 -7.65 -6.11 16.93
C ALA A 370 -7.83 -6.41 18.43
N PHE A 371 -8.42 -7.54 18.78
CA PHE A 371 -8.58 -7.96 20.18
C PHE A 371 -7.25 -8.28 20.87
N LEU A 372 -6.31 -8.95 20.16
CA LEU A 372 -4.99 -9.28 20.74
C LEU A 372 -4.15 -8.02 20.98
N VAL A 373 -4.22 -7.04 20.07
CA VAL A 373 -3.58 -5.73 20.26
C VAL A 373 -4.15 -5.02 21.47
N GLN A 374 -5.47 -4.97 21.61
CA GLN A 374 -6.11 -4.32 22.74
C GLN A 374 -5.85 -5.07 24.05
N ALA A 375 -5.83 -6.42 24.03
CA ALA A 375 -5.46 -7.23 25.19
C ALA A 375 -4.02 -6.96 25.62
N THR A 376 -3.08 -6.81 24.67
CA THR A 376 -1.69 -6.46 24.96
C THR A 376 -1.58 -5.10 25.63
N ARG A 377 -2.31 -4.08 25.15
CA ARG A 377 -2.35 -2.75 25.77
C ARG A 377 -2.90 -2.82 27.19
N TYR A 378 -4.03 -3.47 27.38
CA TYR A 378 -4.66 -3.63 28.68
C TYR A 378 -3.73 -4.34 29.69
N MET A 379 -3.11 -5.45 29.26
CA MET A 379 -2.18 -6.21 30.11
C MET A 379 -0.91 -5.42 30.44
N ALA A 380 -0.38 -4.64 29.48
CA ALA A 380 0.79 -3.80 29.72
C ALA A 380 0.54 -2.73 30.80
N GLU A 381 -0.64 -2.08 30.75
CA GLU A 381 -1.03 -1.09 31.77
C GLU A 381 -1.16 -1.74 33.16
N ARG A 382 -1.82 -2.89 33.24
CA ARG A 382 -1.99 -3.62 34.52
C ARG A 382 -0.67 -4.16 35.05
N LEU A 383 0.23 -4.59 34.18
CA LEU A 383 1.55 -5.06 34.57
C LEU A 383 2.40 -3.92 35.16
N LEU A 384 2.36 -2.74 34.51
CA LEU A 384 3.03 -1.56 35.05
C LEU A 384 2.53 -1.19 36.44
N GLU A 385 1.20 -1.16 36.63
CA GLU A 385 0.55 -0.90 37.92
C GLU A 385 0.99 -1.93 38.99
N ALA A 386 1.04 -3.23 38.63
CA ALA A 386 1.49 -4.28 39.53
C ALA A 386 2.96 -4.12 39.99
N TRP A 387 3.84 -3.68 39.07
CA TRP A 387 5.24 -3.38 39.40
C TRP A 387 5.37 -2.13 40.27
N GLU A 388 4.58 -1.11 40.04
CA GLU A 388 4.56 0.11 40.86
C GLU A 388 4.10 -0.20 42.29
N LEU A 389 3.04 -1.00 42.47
CA LEU A 389 2.56 -1.45 43.75
C LEU A 389 3.62 -2.31 44.49
N ALA A 390 4.28 -3.22 43.77
CA ALA A 390 5.35 -4.04 44.37
C ALA A 390 6.54 -3.19 44.81
N ARG A 391 6.91 -2.15 44.07
CA ARG A 391 7.96 -1.20 44.42
C ARG A 391 7.61 -0.35 45.65
N GLN A 392 6.34 0.05 45.79
CA GLN A 392 5.87 0.79 46.95
C GLN A 392 5.84 -0.07 48.22
N ALA A 393 5.56 -1.38 48.08
CA ALA A 393 5.52 -2.31 49.19
C ALA A 393 6.92 -2.74 49.67
N ASN A 394 7.95 -2.64 48.81
CA ASN A 394 9.37 -2.94 49.14
C ASN A 394 10.24 -1.80 48.56
N PRO A 395 10.33 -0.65 49.26
CA PRO A 395 11.11 0.50 48.84
C PRO A 395 12.63 0.28 48.81
#